data_14c33ed4c71ff0c0d55e2ca0a0e50df4
#
_entry.id   14c33ed4c71ff0c0d55e2ca0a0e50df4
#
_cell.length_a   1.000
_cell.length_b   1.000
_cell.length_c   1.000
_cell.angle_alpha   90.00
_cell.angle_beta   90.00
_cell.angle_gamma   90.00
#
_symmetry.space_group_name_H-M   'P 1'
#
loop_
_entity.id
_entity.type
_entity.pdbx_description
1 polymer ?
#
loop_
_entity_poly.entity_id
_entity_poly.type
_entity_poly.pdbx_seq_one_letter_code
_entity_poly.pdbx_strand_id
1 'polypeptide(L)'
;MEIAVIDYQGGNVQSLLFALERLGVSSATLTADPDRIRAADRVLFPGEGEASSAMRSLRAAGLDKLLPTLQQPFLGICLGMQLLGRHSQEGPAGGTELLHILPFDVVRFAPASAADKVPHMGWNNLHDVRTPLFEGLGGAPDPSPRSDANHPLAPAHSPAATDYVYFVHSYYAPVGDYTIAQASYPAGQVFSAGVRHRNFYGVQFHVEKSGPVGEHILRNFLTGQLG
;
A
#
# COMPACT_ATOMS: atom_id res chain seq x y z
N MET A 1 10.61 19.88 -2.57
CA MET A 1 10.35 18.47 -2.92
C MET A 1 8.97 18.41 -3.55
N GLU A 2 8.90 18.03 -4.82
CA GLU A 2 7.65 17.92 -5.57
C GLU A 2 7.16 16.46 -5.50
N ILE A 3 5.86 16.28 -5.21
CA ILE A 3 5.25 14.94 -5.09
C ILE A 3 4.14 14.80 -6.13
N ALA A 4 4.24 13.80 -7.00
CA ALA A 4 3.16 13.44 -7.89
C ALA A 4 2.28 12.36 -7.23
N VAL A 5 0.98 12.63 -7.14
CA VAL A 5 -0.04 11.63 -6.80
C VAL A 5 -0.72 11.23 -8.11
N ILE A 6 -0.62 9.96 -8.48
CA ILE A 6 -1.14 9.48 -9.77
C ILE A 6 -2.66 9.57 -9.81
N ASP A 7 -3.17 10.29 -10.80
CA ASP A 7 -4.60 10.38 -11.11
C ASP A 7 -4.92 9.47 -12.32
N TYR A 8 -5.58 8.36 -12.04
CA TYR A 8 -6.14 7.48 -13.07
C TYR A 8 -7.67 7.36 -12.94
N GLN A 9 -8.29 8.35 -12.29
CA GLN A 9 -9.73 8.40 -12.00
C GLN A 9 -10.22 7.28 -11.07
N GLY A 10 -9.33 6.81 -10.19
CA GLY A 10 -9.63 5.78 -9.19
C GLY A 10 -8.99 6.06 -7.85
N GLY A 11 -9.62 5.58 -6.79
CA GLY A 11 -9.09 5.65 -5.43
C GLY A 11 -9.55 6.84 -4.59
N ASN A 12 -9.48 6.66 -3.27
CA ASN A 12 -9.77 7.72 -2.30
C ASN A 12 -8.53 8.63 -2.11
N VAL A 13 -8.25 9.43 -3.14
CA VAL A 13 -7.09 10.33 -3.15
C VAL A 13 -7.19 11.39 -2.05
N GLN A 14 -8.39 11.83 -1.70
CA GLN A 14 -8.59 12.90 -0.73
C GLN A 14 -8.04 12.57 0.66
N SER A 15 -8.22 11.34 1.12
CA SER A 15 -7.65 10.89 2.42
C SER A 15 -6.13 10.91 2.41
N LEU A 16 -5.50 10.56 1.28
CA LEU A 16 -4.04 10.63 1.13
C LEU A 16 -3.56 12.08 1.13
N LEU A 17 -4.23 12.98 0.40
CA LEU A 17 -3.87 14.40 0.39
C LEU A 17 -3.98 15.01 1.80
N PHE A 18 -5.02 14.70 2.57
CA PHE A 18 -5.13 15.12 3.96
C PHE A 18 -4.02 14.56 4.85
N ALA A 19 -3.61 13.29 4.63
CA ALA A 19 -2.49 12.73 5.37
C ALA A 19 -1.17 13.46 5.05
N LEU A 20 -0.93 13.80 3.80
CA LEU A 20 0.23 14.59 3.37
C LEU A 20 0.22 16.01 3.96
N GLU A 21 -0.95 16.66 3.98
CA GLU A 21 -1.12 18.00 4.57
C GLU A 21 -0.79 17.99 6.08
N ARG A 22 -1.26 16.97 6.83
CA ARG A 22 -0.90 16.80 8.26
C ARG A 22 0.59 16.61 8.47
N LEU A 23 1.30 16.05 7.49
CA LEU A 23 2.76 15.89 7.50
C LEU A 23 3.51 17.16 7.06
N GLY A 24 2.79 18.26 6.77
CA GLY A 24 3.37 19.52 6.32
C GLY A 24 3.74 19.55 4.84
N VAL A 25 3.22 18.63 4.04
CA VAL A 25 3.47 18.58 2.59
C VAL A 25 2.39 19.35 1.87
N SER A 26 2.76 20.50 1.31
CA SER A 26 1.87 21.38 0.53
C SER A 26 2.09 21.28 -1.00
N SER A 27 3.11 20.54 -1.43
CA SER A 27 3.52 20.44 -2.85
C SER A 27 3.10 19.14 -3.52
N ALA A 28 2.13 18.40 -2.94
CA ALA A 28 1.59 17.21 -3.57
C ALA A 28 0.57 17.58 -4.65
N THR A 29 0.80 17.12 -5.87
CA THR A 29 -0.07 17.40 -7.02
C THR A 29 -0.70 16.11 -7.54
N LEU A 30 -2.03 16.09 -7.58
CA LEU A 30 -2.79 15.03 -8.27
C LEU A 30 -2.66 15.25 -9.78
N THR A 31 -2.11 14.27 -10.51
CA THR A 31 -1.82 14.45 -11.93
C THR A 31 -1.77 13.15 -12.71
N ALA A 32 -2.24 13.21 -13.96
CA ALA A 32 -2.02 12.21 -15.00
C ALA A 32 -1.00 12.69 -16.06
N ASP A 33 -0.44 13.89 -15.91
CA ASP A 33 0.50 14.47 -16.85
C ASP A 33 1.86 13.75 -16.76
N PRO A 34 2.33 13.10 -17.84
CA PRO A 34 3.58 12.36 -17.86
C PRO A 34 4.81 13.19 -17.51
N ASP A 35 4.86 14.48 -17.90
CA ASP A 35 6.02 15.31 -17.67
C ASP A 35 6.11 15.74 -16.20
N ARG A 36 4.97 16.04 -15.57
CA ARG A 36 4.90 16.29 -14.13
C ARG A 36 5.28 15.06 -13.31
N ILE A 37 4.81 13.88 -13.72
CA ILE A 37 5.14 12.61 -13.05
C ILE A 37 6.65 12.34 -13.14
N ARG A 38 7.28 12.53 -14.30
CA ARG A 38 8.73 12.34 -14.46
C ARG A 38 9.56 13.36 -13.68
N ALA A 39 9.08 14.59 -13.57
CA ALA A 39 9.79 15.67 -12.89
C ALA A 39 9.65 15.62 -11.35
N ALA A 40 8.71 14.86 -10.82
CA ALA A 40 8.49 14.76 -9.39
C ALA A 40 9.65 14.04 -8.67
N ASP A 41 9.97 14.52 -7.47
CA ASP A 41 10.98 13.90 -6.61
C ASP A 41 10.50 12.55 -6.07
N ARG A 42 9.18 12.39 -5.86
CA ARG A 42 8.54 11.17 -5.37
C ARG A 42 7.17 10.97 -6.00
N VAL A 43 6.78 9.71 -6.15
CA VAL A 43 5.49 9.34 -6.74
C VAL A 43 4.68 8.51 -5.76
N LEU A 44 3.44 8.91 -5.52
CA LEU A 44 2.44 8.15 -4.77
C LEU A 44 1.39 7.62 -5.74
N PHE A 45 1.09 6.34 -5.62
CA PHE A 45 0.14 5.65 -6.47
C PHE A 45 -0.96 5.01 -5.61
N PRO A 46 -1.93 5.80 -5.17
CA PRO A 46 -3.09 5.27 -4.44
C PRO A 46 -3.96 4.43 -5.37
N GLY A 47 -4.73 3.52 -4.80
CA GLY A 47 -5.70 2.76 -5.57
C GLY A 47 -6.79 2.16 -4.71
N GLU A 48 -8.03 2.26 -5.20
CA GLU A 48 -9.20 1.55 -4.69
C GLU A 48 -10.02 1.04 -5.89
N GLY A 49 -10.85 0.02 -5.66
CA GLY A 49 -11.72 -0.55 -6.68
C GLY A 49 -11.12 -1.80 -7.33
N GLU A 50 -11.35 -1.98 -8.62
CA GLU A 50 -11.07 -3.20 -9.37
C GLU A 50 -9.85 -3.03 -10.29
N ALA A 51 -8.97 -4.04 -10.33
CA ALA A 51 -7.74 -4.03 -11.11
C ALA A 51 -7.97 -3.82 -12.62
N SER A 52 -9.00 -4.43 -13.21
CA SER A 52 -9.27 -4.32 -14.63
C SER A 52 -9.69 -2.92 -15.04
N SER A 53 -10.48 -2.25 -14.20
CA SER A 53 -10.90 -0.87 -14.42
C SER A 53 -9.73 0.10 -14.30
N ALA A 54 -8.89 -0.09 -13.25
CA ALA A 54 -7.69 0.71 -13.04
C ALA A 54 -6.72 0.59 -14.21
N MET A 55 -6.42 -0.64 -14.67
CA MET A 55 -5.52 -0.87 -15.80
C MET A 55 -6.08 -0.30 -17.12
N ARG A 56 -7.40 -0.32 -17.31
CA ARG A 56 -8.02 0.33 -18.48
C ARG A 56 -7.79 1.84 -18.47
N SER A 57 -7.98 2.50 -17.32
CA SER A 57 -7.73 3.94 -17.17
C SER A 57 -6.25 4.28 -17.36
N LEU A 58 -5.33 3.50 -16.78
CA LEU A 58 -3.89 3.69 -16.96
C LEU A 58 -3.47 3.57 -18.43
N ARG A 59 -3.98 2.56 -19.14
CA ARG A 59 -3.72 2.37 -20.59
C ARG A 59 -4.28 3.51 -21.43
N ALA A 60 -5.49 3.98 -21.13
CA ALA A 60 -6.09 5.11 -21.82
C ALA A 60 -5.28 6.41 -21.66
N ALA A 61 -4.64 6.60 -20.51
CA ALA A 61 -3.76 7.72 -20.24
C ALA A 61 -2.28 7.49 -20.66
N GLY A 62 -1.92 6.31 -21.17
CA GLY A 62 -0.54 5.95 -21.50
C GLY A 62 0.39 5.77 -20.29
N LEU A 63 -0.18 5.75 -19.08
CA LEU A 63 0.57 5.63 -17.83
C LEU A 63 1.11 4.21 -17.61
N ASP A 64 0.48 3.20 -18.17
CA ASP A 64 0.93 1.80 -18.13
C ASP A 64 2.35 1.62 -18.69
N LYS A 65 2.74 2.43 -19.66
CA LYS A 65 4.09 2.44 -20.26
C LYS A 65 5.06 3.35 -19.53
N LEU A 66 4.56 4.44 -18.94
CA LEU A 66 5.36 5.41 -18.21
C LEU A 66 5.82 4.88 -16.86
N LEU A 67 4.86 4.40 -16.02
CA LEU A 67 5.14 4.09 -14.62
C LEU A 67 6.30 3.10 -14.43
N PRO A 68 6.44 2.02 -15.23
CA PRO A 68 7.58 1.10 -15.10
C PRO A 68 8.96 1.72 -15.40
N THR A 69 9.02 2.88 -16.04
CA THR A 69 10.29 3.55 -16.41
C THR A 69 10.80 4.54 -15.37
N LEU A 70 9.99 4.82 -14.33
CA LEU A 70 10.33 5.80 -13.31
C LEU A 70 11.51 5.34 -12.45
N GLN A 71 12.37 6.29 -12.06
CA GLN A 71 13.58 6.03 -11.27
C GLN A 71 13.53 6.63 -9.87
N GLN A 72 12.68 7.63 -9.64
CA GLN A 72 12.49 8.23 -8.33
C GLN A 72 11.70 7.29 -7.40
N PRO A 73 11.78 7.45 -6.07
CA PRO A 73 11.02 6.64 -5.13
C PRO A 73 9.51 6.66 -5.44
N PHE A 74 8.94 5.46 -5.52
CA PHE A 74 7.55 5.21 -5.90
C PHE A 74 6.88 4.38 -4.82
N LEU A 75 5.68 4.77 -4.36
CA LEU A 75 4.90 4.03 -3.38
C LEU A 75 3.49 3.72 -3.90
N GLY A 76 3.23 2.44 -4.18
CA GLY A 76 1.88 1.91 -4.44
C GLY A 76 1.12 1.64 -3.13
N ILE A 77 -0.14 2.06 -3.05
CA ILE A 77 -0.99 1.90 -1.85
C ILE A 77 -2.22 1.08 -2.22
N CYS A 78 -2.44 -0.01 -1.49
CA CYS A 78 -3.55 -0.95 -1.66
C CYS A 78 -3.64 -1.49 -3.09
N LEU A 79 -4.65 -1.15 -3.88
CA LEU A 79 -4.72 -1.53 -5.29
C LEU A 79 -3.49 -1.03 -6.07
N GLY A 80 -2.98 0.18 -5.76
CA GLY A 80 -1.75 0.70 -6.37
C GLY A 80 -0.53 -0.20 -6.15
N MET A 81 -0.39 -0.86 -5.00
CA MET A 81 0.61 -1.90 -4.78
C MET A 81 0.34 -3.14 -5.68
N GLN A 82 -0.90 -3.61 -5.72
CA GLN A 82 -1.26 -4.79 -6.50
C GLN A 82 -0.98 -4.60 -7.98
N LEU A 83 -1.26 -3.41 -8.51
CA LEU A 83 -1.00 -3.07 -9.91
C LEU A 83 0.48 -3.13 -10.30
N LEU A 84 1.42 -3.12 -9.35
CA LEU A 84 2.85 -3.32 -9.62
C LEU A 84 3.19 -4.76 -10.04
N GLY A 85 2.33 -5.75 -9.75
CA GLY A 85 2.51 -7.15 -10.09
C GLY A 85 2.45 -7.43 -11.60
N ARG A 86 2.41 -8.72 -11.95
CA ARG A 86 2.32 -9.19 -13.34
C ARG A 86 0.87 -9.39 -13.76
N HIS A 87 0.11 -10.10 -12.93
CA HIS A 87 -1.25 -10.52 -13.22
C HIS A 87 -2.09 -10.52 -11.94
N SER A 88 -3.40 -10.26 -12.07
CA SER A 88 -4.36 -10.39 -10.98
C SER A 88 -5.48 -11.36 -11.36
N GLN A 89 -5.89 -12.19 -10.40
CA GLN A 89 -7.10 -13.00 -10.54
C GLN A 89 -8.39 -12.15 -10.52
N GLU A 90 -8.28 -10.86 -10.20
CA GLU A 90 -9.41 -9.95 -10.20
C GLU A 90 -9.75 -9.49 -11.61
N GLY A 91 -11.05 -9.44 -11.92
CA GLY A 91 -11.54 -8.95 -13.22
C GLY A 91 -12.27 -10.00 -14.03
N PRO A 92 -12.30 -9.87 -15.37
CA PRO A 92 -12.98 -10.78 -16.26
C PRO A 92 -12.39 -12.20 -16.26
N ALA A 93 -13.04 -13.14 -16.94
CA ALA A 93 -12.50 -14.48 -17.12
C ALA A 93 -11.06 -14.43 -17.65
N GLY A 94 -10.11 -15.04 -16.92
CA GLY A 94 -8.68 -14.98 -17.20
C GLY A 94 -7.92 -13.92 -16.43
N GLY A 95 -8.60 -13.09 -15.61
CA GLY A 95 -7.97 -12.08 -14.78
C GLY A 95 -7.52 -10.82 -15.52
N THR A 96 -6.58 -10.09 -14.94
CA THR A 96 -6.12 -8.79 -15.44
C THR A 96 -4.60 -8.73 -15.52
N GLU A 97 -4.05 -8.40 -16.69
CA GLU A 97 -2.63 -8.07 -16.89
C GLU A 97 -2.32 -6.73 -16.26
N LEU A 98 -1.25 -6.67 -15.43
CA LEU A 98 -0.85 -5.53 -14.63
C LEU A 98 0.40 -4.82 -15.21
N LEU A 99 1.15 -4.09 -14.38
CA LEU A 99 2.27 -3.25 -14.82
C LEU A 99 3.62 -3.99 -14.99
N HIS A 100 3.73 -5.24 -14.56
CA HIS A 100 4.95 -6.07 -14.66
C HIS A 100 6.21 -5.45 -14.01
N ILE A 101 6.06 -4.67 -12.94
CA ILE A 101 7.17 -4.04 -12.22
C ILE A 101 7.77 -5.01 -11.20
N LEU A 102 6.91 -5.77 -10.49
CA LEU A 102 7.31 -6.78 -9.51
C LEU A 102 6.90 -8.19 -9.95
N PRO A 103 7.69 -9.23 -9.61
CA PRO A 103 7.48 -10.59 -10.10
C PRO A 103 6.45 -11.38 -9.26
N PHE A 104 5.30 -10.78 -8.94
CA PHE A 104 4.21 -11.49 -8.27
C PHE A 104 2.91 -11.45 -9.04
N ASP A 105 2.08 -12.44 -8.79
CA ASP A 105 0.68 -12.47 -9.23
C ASP A 105 -0.21 -12.24 -8.02
N VAL A 106 -1.27 -11.47 -8.23
CA VAL A 106 -2.26 -11.14 -7.21
C VAL A 106 -3.34 -12.20 -7.20
N VAL A 107 -3.52 -12.86 -6.07
CA VAL A 107 -4.44 -13.98 -5.91
C VAL A 107 -5.56 -13.66 -4.91
N ARG A 108 -6.71 -14.32 -5.05
CA ARG A 108 -7.84 -14.13 -4.15
C ARG A 108 -7.64 -14.91 -2.85
N PHE A 109 -8.07 -14.35 -1.72
CA PHE A 109 -8.16 -15.10 -0.47
C PHE A 109 -9.13 -16.28 -0.63
N ALA A 110 -8.71 -17.46 -0.14
CA ALA A 110 -9.52 -18.66 -0.05
C ALA A 110 -9.83 -18.93 1.42
N PRO A 111 -11.04 -18.55 1.92
CA PRO A 111 -11.41 -18.79 3.31
C PRO A 111 -11.44 -20.29 3.59
N ALA A 112 -10.86 -20.71 4.71
CA ALA A 112 -10.87 -22.10 5.16
C ALA A 112 -12.18 -22.48 5.85
N SER A 113 -12.93 -21.49 6.35
CA SER A 113 -14.19 -21.66 7.04
C SER A 113 -15.17 -20.50 6.77
N ALA A 114 -16.44 -20.68 7.10
CA ALA A 114 -17.44 -19.61 7.01
C ALA A 114 -17.17 -18.42 7.98
N ALA A 115 -16.31 -18.61 8.98
CA ALA A 115 -15.89 -17.54 9.87
C ALA A 115 -14.84 -16.59 9.23
N ASP A 116 -14.12 -17.09 8.23
CA ASP A 116 -13.10 -16.33 7.51
C ASP A 116 -13.77 -15.48 6.43
N LYS A 117 -13.89 -14.19 6.68
CA LYS A 117 -14.58 -13.27 5.77
C LYS A 117 -13.65 -12.68 4.70
N VAL A 118 -14.10 -12.68 3.46
CA VAL A 118 -13.53 -11.92 2.36
C VAL A 118 -14.50 -10.79 2.03
N PRO A 119 -14.06 -9.52 1.99
CA PRO A 119 -12.66 -9.04 2.10
C PRO A 119 -12.06 -9.18 3.51
N HIS A 120 -10.71 -9.31 3.58
CA HIS A 120 -9.95 -9.01 4.77
C HIS A 120 -10.11 -7.53 5.08
N MET A 121 -10.83 -7.20 6.15
CA MET A 121 -11.17 -5.83 6.52
C MET A 121 -10.91 -5.61 8.01
N GLY A 122 -10.21 -4.53 8.32
CA GLY A 122 -9.94 -4.11 9.68
C GLY A 122 -8.47 -3.87 9.98
N TRP A 123 -8.18 -3.71 11.26
CA TRP A 123 -6.85 -3.49 11.78
C TRP A 123 -6.11 -4.81 11.96
N ASN A 124 -4.86 -4.86 11.52
CA ASN A 124 -4.01 -6.03 11.66
C ASN A 124 -2.55 -5.60 11.83
N ASN A 125 -1.76 -6.50 12.44
CA ASN A 125 -0.35 -6.24 12.72
C ASN A 125 0.53 -6.52 11.50
N LEU A 126 1.59 -5.74 11.41
CA LEU A 126 2.74 -6.05 10.57
C LEU A 126 3.74 -6.92 11.34
N HIS A 127 4.32 -7.88 10.65
CA HIS A 127 5.46 -8.66 11.14
C HIS A 127 6.49 -8.83 10.04
N ASP A 128 7.69 -9.28 10.40
CA ASP A 128 8.82 -9.47 9.48
C ASP A 128 9.11 -8.20 8.63
N VAL A 129 9.05 -7.04 9.30
CA VAL A 129 9.27 -5.73 8.65
C VAL A 129 10.76 -5.51 8.37
N ARG A 130 11.06 -5.03 7.16
CA ARG A 130 12.41 -4.79 6.65
C ARG A 130 12.42 -3.49 5.87
N THR A 131 13.57 -2.94 5.65
CA THR A 131 13.84 -1.75 4.83
C THR A 131 13.58 -0.40 5.53
N PRO A 132 14.21 0.69 5.03
CA PRO A 132 14.03 2.04 5.57
C PRO A 132 12.59 2.56 5.55
N LEU A 133 11.70 2.00 4.68
CA LEU A 133 10.28 2.40 4.67
C LEU A 133 9.61 2.15 6.03
N PHE A 134 10.02 1.10 6.74
CA PHE A 134 9.48 0.70 8.04
C PHE A 134 10.43 1.00 9.21
N GLU A 135 11.45 1.83 8.99
CA GLU A 135 12.38 2.21 10.06
C GLU A 135 11.64 2.83 11.24
N GLY A 136 11.97 2.39 12.46
CA GLY A 136 11.31 2.81 13.69
C GLY A 136 10.00 2.06 14.02
N LEU A 137 9.56 1.14 13.18
CA LEU A 137 8.47 0.19 13.48
C LEU A 137 9.05 -1.13 14.02
N GLY A 138 8.24 -1.90 14.74
CA GLY A 138 8.68 -3.17 15.36
C GLY A 138 9.53 -3.01 16.60
N GLY A 139 9.66 -1.79 17.15
CA GLY A 139 10.33 -1.50 18.42
C GLY A 139 9.54 -1.97 19.64
N ALA A 140 10.20 -1.95 20.83
CA ALA A 140 9.52 -2.20 22.08
C ALA A 140 8.31 -1.27 22.26
N PRO A 141 7.22 -1.72 22.90
CA PRO A 141 6.03 -0.91 23.09
C PRO A 141 6.38 0.42 23.78
N ASP A 142 5.98 1.53 23.18
CA ASP A 142 6.04 2.85 23.82
C ASP A 142 5.24 2.78 25.14
N PRO A 143 5.86 3.01 26.30
CA PRO A 143 5.17 2.98 27.58
C PRO A 143 4.18 4.14 27.76
N SER A 144 4.11 5.09 26.84
CA SER A 144 3.17 6.20 26.91
C SER A 144 1.73 5.71 26.73
N PRO A 145 0.78 6.10 27.58
CA PRO A 145 -0.63 5.75 27.41
C PRO A 145 -1.14 6.41 26.12
N ARG A 146 -1.42 5.60 25.09
CA ARG A 146 -2.05 6.08 23.86
C ARG A 146 -3.49 6.48 24.15
N SER A 147 -3.89 7.64 23.67
CA SER A 147 -5.26 8.18 23.80
C SER A 147 -6.33 7.36 23.05
N ASP A 148 -5.92 6.32 22.32
CA ASP A 148 -6.77 5.53 21.41
C ASP A 148 -7.33 4.24 22.02
N ALA A 149 -7.28 4.08 23.36
CA ALA A 149 -7.85 2.94 24.09
C ALA A 149 -9.36 2.72 23.85
N ASN A 150 -10.02 3.63 23.12
CA ASN A 150 -11.43 3.58 22.80
C ASN A 150 -11.74 3.17 21.34
N HIS A 151 -10.75 2.68 20.53
CA HIS A 151 -11.08 2.20 19.21
C HIS A 151 -11.82 0.83 19.31
N PRO A 152 -13.09 0.72 18.89
CA PRO A 152 -13.95 -0.44 19.17
C PRO A 152 -13.51 -1.75 18.48
N LEU A 153 -12.47 -1.71 17.65
CA LEU A 153 -11.94 -2.87 16.91
C LEU A 153 -10.48 -3.20 17.27
N ALA A 154 -9.87 -2.51 18.23
CA ALA A 154 -8.56 -2.92 18.72
C ALA A 154 -8.72 -4.17 19.59
N PRO A 155 -8.03 -5.29 19.32
CA PRO A 155 -8.10 -6.46 20.19
C PRO A 155 -7.58 -6.09 21.58
N ALA A 156 -8.34 -6.44 22.60
CA ALA A 156 -8.17 -5.97 23.96
C ALA A 156 -6.86 -6.38 24.66
N HIS A 157 -6.11 -7.34 24.14
CA HIS A 157 -4.90 -7.86 24.77
C HIS A 157 -3.93 -8.48 23.75
N SER A 158 -2.92 -7.76 23.33
CA SER A 158 -1.69 -8.36 22.82
C SER A 158 -0.47 -7.57 23.34
N PRO A 159 0.46 -8.19 24.08
CA PRO A 159 1.48 -7.47 24.83
C PRO A 159 2.66 -6.93 24.02
N ALA A 160 2.66 -7.01 22.70
CA ALA A 160 3.75 -6.55 21.85
C ALA A 160 3.31 -5.99 20.49
N ALA A 161 2.07 -5.60 20.31
CA ALA A 161 1.56 -5.19 19.00
C ALA A 161 1.43 -3.68 18.93
N THR A 162 2.43 -3.02 18.39
CA THR A 162 2.45 -1.56 18.24
C THR A 162 2.13 -1.11 16.81
N ASP A 163 2.21 -1.99 15.83
CA ASP A 163 2.22 -1.61 14.43
C ASP A 163 0.95 -2.08 13.69
N TYR A 164 -0.21 -1.66 14.22
CA TYR A 164 -1.49 -1.91 13.56
C TYR A 164 -1.68 -0.98 12.38
N VAL A 165 -2.09 -1.57 11.25
CA VAL A 165 -2.46 -0.87 10.03
C VAL A 165 -3.82 -1.35 9.53
N TYR A 166 -4.50 -0.52 8.74
CA TYR A 166 -5.86 -0.78 8.28
C TYR A 166 -5.88 -1.42 6.89
N PHE A 167 -6.48 -2.58 6.80
CA PHE A 167 -6.67 -3.35 5.57
C PHE A 167 -8.13 -3.34 5.10
N VAL A 168 -8.32 -3.34 3.79
CA VAL A 168 -9.58 -3.69 3.12
C VAL A 168 -9.27 -4.24 1.73
N HIS A 169 -9.17 -5.57 1.59
CA HIS A 169 -8.85 -6.19 0.29
C HIS A 169 -9.32 -7.64 0.23
N SER A 170 -9.68 -8.10 -0.97
CA SER A 170 -10.06 -9.48 -1.27
C SER A 170 -8.96 -10.26 -1.97
N TYR A 171 -7.96 -9.55 -2.50
CA TYR A 171 -6.84 -10.10 -3.25
C TYR A 171 -5.53 -9.64 -2.61
N TYR A 172 -4.46 -10.43 -2.77
CA TYR A 172 -3.17 -10.17 -2.12
C TYR A 172 -2.00 -10.67 -2.97
N ALA A 173 -0.81 -10.13 -2.73
CA ALA A 173 0.45 -10.67 -3.23
C ALA A 173 0.97 -11.76 -2.28
N PRO A 174 1.25 -12.99 -2.74
CA PRO A 174 1.93 -14.02 -1.94
C PRO A 174 3.27 -13.54 -1.41
N VAL A 175 3.79 -14.21 -0.38
CA VAL A 175 5.14 -13.94 0.13
C VAL A 175 6.19 -14.40 -0.88
N GLY A 176 7.23 -13.58 -1.09
CA GLY A 176 8.34 -13.84 -2.00
C GLY A 176 9.55 -12.97 -1.68
N ASP A 177 10.58 -13.01 -2.53
CA ASP A 177 11.85 -12.26 -2.33
C ASP A 177 11.64 -10.73 -2.35
N TYR A 178 10.55 -10.28 -2.94
CA TYR A 178 10.11 -8.88 -2.98
C TYR A 178 9.43 -8.41 -1.69
N THR A 179 9.12 -9.32 -0.75
CA THR A 179 8.37 -9.02 0.48
C THR A 179 9.25 -8.29 1.48
N ILE A 180 8.77 -7.15 1.98
CA ILE A 180 9.45 -6.32 2.99
C ILE A 180 8.64 -6.13 4.27
N ALA A 181 7.39 -6.57 4.28
CA ALA A 181 6.55 -6.69 5.46
C ALA A 181 5.48 -7.75 5.21
N GLN A 182 5.08 -8.46 6.24
CA GLN A 182 4.06 -9.51 6.18
C GLN A 182 2.88 -9.17 7.09
N ALA A 183 1.72 -9.76 6.79
CA ALA A 183 0.58 -9.85 7.70
C ALA A 183 -0.10 -11.19 7.52
N SER A 184 -0.96 -11.57 8.48
CA SER A 184 -1.64 -12.85 8.46
C SER A 184 -3.15 -12.65 8.32
N TYR A 185 -3.76 -13.32 7.34
CA TYR A 185 -5.21 -13.44 7.25
C TYR A 185 -5.72 -14.42 8.34
N PRO A 186 -6.94 -14.25 8.87
CA PRO A 186 -7.45 -15.07 9.99
C PRO A 186 -7.31 -16.58 9.84
N ALA A 187 -7.42 -17.13 8.62
CA ALA A 187 -7.19 -18.55 8.33
C ALA A 187 -5.72 -19.00 8.43
N GLY A 188 -4.82 -18.14 8.93
CA GLY A 188 -3.38 -18.42 9.01
C GLY A 188 -2.61 -18.22 7.72
N GLN A 189 -3.25 -17.71 6.67
CA GLN A 189 -2.59 -17.42 5.41
C GLN A 189 -1.75 -16.14 5.51
N VAL A 190 -0.44 -16.28 5.37
CA VAL A 190 0.49 -15.16 5.38
C VAL A 190 0.57 -14.55 3.98
N PHE A 191 0.61 -13.21 3.91
CA PHE A 191 0.70 -12.46 2.67
C PHE A 191 1.66 -11.29 2.77
N SER A 192 2.08 -10.74 1.62
CA SER A 192 2.91 -9.55 1.55
C SER A 192 2.09 -8.31 1.89
N ALA A 193 2.31 -7.75 3.08
CA ALA A 193 1.75 -6.46 3.50
C ALA A 193 2.57 -5.29 2.95
N GLY A 194 3.84 -5.52 2.65
CA GLY A 194 4.75 -4.59 1.98
C GLY A 194 5.64 -5.30 0.98
N VAL A 195 5.91 -4.64 -0.16
CA VAL A 195 6.76 -5.15 -1.24
C VAL A 195 7.77 -4.11 -1.71
N ARG A 196 8.91 -4.57 -2.27
CA ARG A 196 9.92 -3.70 -2.85
C ARG A 196 10.59 -4.35 -4.06
N HIS A 197 10.84 -3.53 -5.07
CA HIS A 197 11.80 -3.81 -6.15
C HIS A 197 12.46 -2.51 -6.61
N ARG A 198 13.78 -2.40 -6.44
CA ARG A 198 14.53 -1.16 -6.75
C ARG A 198 13.94 0.06 -6.02
N ASN A 199 13.51 1.08 -6.75
CA ASN A 199 12.84 2.30 -6.28
C ASN A 199 11.32 2.14 -6.06
N PHE A 200 10.74 1.00 -6.45
CA PHE A 200 9.31 0.73 -6.29
C PHE A 200 9.02 0.06 -4.94
N TYR A 201 8.21 0.71 -4.16
CA TYR A 201 7.65 0.21 -2.90
C TYR A 201 6.15 0.05 -3.05
N GLY A 202 5.57 -0.84 -2.29
CA GLY A 202 4.12 -0.99 -2.19
C GLY A 202 3.70 -1.43 -0.81
N VAL A 203 2.53 -0.97 -0.37
CA VAL A 203 1.88 -1.41 0.88
C VAL A 203 0.44 -1.82 0.59
N GLN A 204 0.03 -2.98 1.13
CA GLN A 204 -1.33 -3.51 0.91
C GLN A 204 -2.38 -2.79 1.75
N PHE A 205 -1.99 -2.27 2.88
CA PHE A 205 -2.86 -1.51 3.77
C PHE A 205 -3.01 -0.06 3.30
N HIS A 206 -4.05 0.59 3.79
CA HIS A 206 -4.27 2.01 3.58
C HIS A 206 -3.42 2.81 4.56
N VAL A 207 -2.24 3.23 4.11
CA VAL A 207 -1.29 4.00 4.94
C VAL A 207 -1.93 5.29 5.45
N GLU A 208 -2.77 5.94 4.64
CA GLU A 208 -3.49 7.17 4.97
C GLU A 208 -4.63 6.99 5.99
N LYS A 209 -5.03 5.72 6.23
CA LYS A 209 -6.06 5.33 7.22
C LYS A 209 -5.48 4.60 8.43
N SER A 210 -4.15 4.44 8.48
CA SER A 210 -3.46 3.64 9.50
C SER A 210 -2.95 4.48 10.70
N GLY A 211 -3.52 5.65 10.93
CA GLY A 211 -3.22 6.51 12.07
C GLY A 211 -1.73 6.86 12.19
N PRO A 212 -1.17 6.93 13.42
CA PRO A 212 0.23 7.31 13.64
C PRO A 212 1.23 6.40 12.92
N VAL A 213 0.94 5.09 12.82
CA VAL A 213 1.80 4.13 12.11
C VAL A 213 1.85 4.46 10.62
N GLY A 214 0.70 4.74 10.02
CA GLY A 214 0.63 5.15 8.63
C GLY A 214 1.33 6.48 8.35
N GLU A 215 1.17 7.46 9.23
CA GLU A 215 1.88 8.75 9.14
C GLU A 215 3.39 8.58 9.26
N HIS A 216 3.85 7.67 10.13
CA HIS A 216 5.27 7.34 10.27
C HIS A 216 5.84 6.72 8.99
N ILE A 217 5.13 5.75 8.38
CA ILE A 217 5.52 5.14 7.11
C ILE A 217 5.55 6.18 5.98
N LEU A 218 4.52 7.04 5.87
CA LEU A 218 4.52 8.12 4.90
C LEU A 218 5.70 9.08 5.12
N ARG A 219 6.01 9.44 6.36
CA ARG A 219 7.17 10.28 6.69
C ARG A 219 8.47 9.61 6.24
N ASN A 220 8.66 8.32 6.52
CA ASN A 220 9.83 7.57 6.06
C ASN A 220 9.90 7.56 4.53
N PHE A 221 8.77 7.38 3.85
CA PHE A 221 8.73 7.47 2.40
C PHE A 221 9.13 8.86 1.88
N LEU A 222 8.68 9.92 2.55
CA LEU A 222 8.92 11.31 2.13
C LEU A 222 10.35 11.80 2.41
N THR A 223 10.96 11.36 3.50
CA THR A 223 12.26 11.89 3.98
C THR A 223 13.40 10.89 3.91
N GLY A 224 13.11 9.59 3.83
CA GLY A 224 14.09 8.52 3.85
C GLY A 224 14.92 8.43 2.57
N GLN A 225 16.14 7.86 2.70
CA GLN A 225 16.95 7.47 1.55
C GLN A 225 16.43 6.13 1.00
N LEU A 226 15.46 6.22 0.12
CA LEU A 226 14.77 5.10 -0.51
C LEU A 226 15.28 4.88 -1.93
N GLY A 227 16.57 4.67 -2.08
CA GLY A 227 17.24 4.39 -3.35
C GLY A 227 17.56 2.91 -3.52
#